data_005e2644527cdfda36ca1636eb970179
#
_entry.id   005e2644527cdfda36ca1636eb970179
#
_cell.length_a   1.000
_cell.length_b   1.000
_cell.length_c   1.000
_cell.angle_alpha   90.00
_cell.angle_beta   90.00
_cell.angle_gamma   90.00
#
_symmetry.space_group_name_H-M   'P 1'
#
loop_
_entity.id
_entity.type
_entity.pdbx_description
1 polymer ?
#
loop_
_entity_poly.entity_id
_entity_poly.type
_entity_poly.pdbx_seq_one_letter_code
_entity_poly.pdbx_strand_id
1 'polypeptide(L)'
;LREDLTITGPAKDGGRFLKAGLTDRKESAPTIDYLHSAEWPEGVEVLVGGTPAIEQDSIAALLDTLPLMVLVVVSLTIILMFLAFGSLVLPIKAVLMSALGLGSTLGILTWIFINGNGAELLNFTPGPIMSPVLVLIIAIVYGLSTDYEVFLLSRMVEARAQGASTTESIRVGTSHTGRIITAAALILIVVTGAFAFSELVMMKYIAYGMIAALVID
;
A
#
# COMPACT_ATOMS: atom_id res chain seq x y z
N LEU A 1 23.23 -11.25 16.01
CA LEU A 1 22.60 -11.37 17.33
C LEU A 1 23.44 -10.63 18.37
N ARG A 2 22.83 -9.73 19.12
CA ARG A 2 23.49 -9.09 20.25
C ARG A 2 23.79 -10.12 21.34
N GLU A 3 24.83 -9.90 22.14
CA GLU A 3 25.23 -10.75 23.28
C GLU A 3 24.17 -10.81 24.42
N ASP A 4 23.06 -10.09 24.30
CA ASP A 4 21.99 -10.03 25.30
C ASP A 4 20.98 -11.18 25.15
N LEU A 5 21.49 -12.41 25.20
CA LEU A 5 20.63 -13.60 25.16
C LEU A 5 20.05 -13.80 26.57
N THR A 6 18.80 -13.47 26.78
CA THR A 6 18.11 -13.73 28.05
C THR A 6 17.22 -14.96 27.92
N ILE A 7 17.48 -15.95 28.77
CA ILE A 7 16.62 -17.13 28.93
C ILE A 7 15.64 -16.82 30.05
N THR A 8 14.36 -16.70 29.71
CA THR A 8 13.30 -16.58 30.72
C THR A 8 12.80 -17.97 31.13
N GLY A 9 12.49 -18.16 32.38
CA GLY A 9 12.13 -19.43 33.01
C GLY A 9 10.94 -20.14 32.34
N PRO A 10 10.60 -21.35 32.77
CA PRO A 10 9.64 -22.21 32.09
C PRO A 10 8.27 -21.53 31.99
N ALA A 11 7.71 -21.53 30.76
CA ALA A 11 6.29 -21.24 30.55
C ALA A 11 5.42 -22.33 31.17
N LYS A 12 4.11 -22.08 31.35
CA LYS A 12 3.17 -23.03 31.94
C LYS A 12 3.17 -24.41 31.29
N ASP A 13 3.58 -24.49 30.01
CA ASP A 13 3.59 -25.72 29.19
C ASP A 13 5.00 -26.33 29.05
N GLY A 14 5.94 -25.98 29.92
CA GLY A 14 7.31 -26.50 29.88
C GLY A 14 8.23 -25.86 28.82
N GLY A 15 7.71 -24.95 28.01
CA GLY A 15 8.48 -24.19 27.02
C GLY A 15 9.44 -23.19 27.68
N ARG A 16 10.48 -22.81 26.95
CA ARG A 16 11.42 -21.77 27.35
C ARG A 16 11.43 -20.65 26.34
N PHE A 17 11.42 -19.42 26.80
CA PHE A 17 11.57 -18.25 25.93
C PHE A 17 13.05 -17.84 25.88
N LEU A 18 13.57 -17.80 24.65
CA LEU A 18 14.88 -17.22 24.35
C LEU A 18 14.64 -15.85 23.73
N LYS A 19 15.04 -14.79 24.42
CA LYS A 19 14.95 -13.43 23.89
C LYS A 19 16.33 -12.98 23.44
N ALA A 20 16.47 -12.70 22.16
CA ALA A 20 17.68 -12.13 21.58
C ALA A 20 17.38 -10.73 21.00
N GLY A 21 18.26 -9.77 21.28
CA GLY A 21 18.21 -8.45 20.66
C GLY A 21 18.79 -8.50 19.25
N LEU A 22 18.15 -7.83 18.30
CA LEU A 22 18.70 -7.62 16.96
C LEU A 22 19.62 -6.40 16.97
N THR A 23 20.78 -6.52 16.34
CA THR A 23 21.74 -5.42 16.21
C THR A 23 21.25 -4.37 15.23
N ASP A 24 20.64 -4.82 14.12
CA ASP A 24 19.99 -3.97 13.13
C ASP A 24 18.65 -4.59 12.73
N ARG A 25 17.60 -3.77 12.74
CA ARG A 25 16.26 -4.17 12.31
C ARG A 25 16.18 -4.47 10.80
N LYS A 26 17.02 -3.83 10.02
CA LYS A 26 17.06 -4.04 8.55
C LYS A 26 17.64 -5.40 8.17
N GLU A 27 18.48 -5.99 9.04
CA GLU A 27 19.11 -7.30 8.83
C GLU A 27 18.38 -8.43 9.59
N SER A 28 17.14 -8.21 10.01
CA SER A 28 16.38 -9.22 10.74
C SER A 28 15.98 -10.43 9.88
N ALA A 29 15.67 -10.21 8.61
CA ALA A 29 15.18 -11.25 7.71
C ALA A 29 16.15 -12.45 7.57
N PRO A 30 17.46 -12.29 7.29
CA PRO A 30 18.38 -13.41 7.21
C PRO A 30 18.50 -14.21 8.50
N THR A 31 18.35 -13.53 9.66
CA THR A 31 18.40 -14.19 10.97
C THR A 31 17.15 -15.02 11.23
N ILE A 32 15.99 -14.50 10.85
CA ILE A 32 14.69 -15.18 11.00
C ILE A 32 14.63 -16.38 10.06
N ASP A 33 15.04 -16.22 8.80
CA ASP A 33 15.10 -17.30 7.81
C ASP A 33 16.04 -18.42 8.26
N TYR A 34 17.20 -18.06 8.84
CA TYR A 34 18.11 -19.03 9.42
C TYR A 34 17.46 -19.81 10.58
N LEU A 35 16.74 -19.13 11.47
CA LEU A 35 16.08 -19.78 12.59
C LEU A 35 14.92 -20.71 12.14
N HIS A 36 14.20 -20.34 11.07
CA HIS A 36 13.14 -21.18 10.49
C HIS A 36 13.71 -22.40 9.74
N SER A 37 14.90 -22.28 9.14
CA SER A 37 15.53 -23.35 8.38
C SER A 37 16.48 -24.24 9.22
N ALA A 38 16.76 -23.85 10.47
CA ALA A 38 17.68 -24.59 11.33
C ALA A 38 17.10 -25.97 11.71
N GLU A 39 17.94 -26.99 11.64
CA GLU A 39 17.59 -28.33 12.13
C GLU A 39 17.69 -28.35 13.66
N TRP A 40 16.57 -28.63 14.30
CA TRP A 40 16.47 -28.72 15.75
C TRP A 40 16.48 -30.21 16.18
N PRO A 41 16.96 -30.51 17.41
CA PRO A 41 16.94 -31.88 17.93
C PRO A 41 15.53 -32.48 17.93
N GLU A 42 15.42 -33.79 17.74
CA GLU A 42 14.16 -34.50 17.81
C GLU A 42 13.40 -34.22 19.11
N GLY A 43 12.12 -33.89 18.98
CA GLY A 43 11.23 -33.56 20.12
C GLY A 43 11.27 -32.12 20.58
N VAL A 44 12.01 -31.23 19.90
CA VAL A 44 12.02 -29.79 20.15
C VAL A 44 11.25 -29.05 19.06
N GLU A 45 10.15 -28.44 19.43
CA GLU A 45 9.42 -27.49 18.56
C GLU A 45 9.88 -26.07 18.85
N VAL A 46 10.35 -25.36 17.83
CA VAL A 46 10.84 -23.99 17.96
C VAL A 46 9.91 -23.06 17.20
N LEU A 47 9.35 -22.11 17.94
CA LEU A 47 8.52 -21.04 17.40
C LEU A 47 9.34 -19.74 17.42
N VAL A 48 9.54 -19.17 16.25
CA VAL A 48 10.21 -17.87 16.10
C VAL A 48 9.15 -16.77 16.15
N GLY A 49 9.33 -15.78 17.02
CA GLY A 49 8.34 -14.72 17.22
C GLY A 49 8.99 -13.37 17.50
N GLY A 50 8.16 -12.39 17.72
CA GLY A 50 8.55 -11.00 17.92
C GLY A 50 8.20 -10.12 16.74
N THR A 51 8.24 -8.79 16.91
CA THR A 51 7.80 -7.83 15.88
C THR A 51 8.45 -8.06 14.52
N PRO A 52 9.77 -8.30 14.40
CA PRO A 52 10.38 -8.52 13.09
C PRO A 52 9.91 -9.79 12.40
N ALA A 53 9.71 -10.90 13.14
CA ALA A 53 9.20 -12.15 12.58
C ALA A 53 7.76 -11.98 12.09
N ILE A 54 6.90 -11.37 12.92
CA ILE A 54 5.51 -11.09 12.55
C ILE A 54 5.43 -10.18 11.30
N GLU A 55 6.29 -9.17 11.20
CA GLU A 55 6.36 -8.30 10.02
C GLU A 55 6.76 -9.10 8.77
N GLN A 56 7.78 -9.95 8.86
CA GLN A 56 8.24 -10.79 7.75
C GLN A 56 7.18 -11.81 7.32
N ASP A 57 6.58 -12.54 8.25
CA ASP A 57 5.53 -13.51 7.96
C ASP A 57 4.30 -12.85 7.35
N SER A 58 3.95 -11.64 7.84
CA SER A 58 2.83 -10.87 7.31
C SER A 58 3.09 -10.40 5.87
N ILE A 59 4.32 -9.99 5.56
CA ILE A 59 4.71 -9.61 4.19
C ILE A 59 4.70 -10.85 3.28
N ALA A 60 5.23 -11.97 3.73
CA ALA A 60 5.23 -13.22 2.96
C ALA A 60 3.79 -13.67 2.64
N ALA A 61 2.92 -13.74 3.64
CA ALA A 61 1.51 -14.08 3.47
C ALA A 61 0.77 -13.10 2.54
N LEU A 62 1.11 -11.81 2.62
CA LEU A 62 0.57 -10.79 1.72
C LEU A 62 0.99 -11.06 0.27
N LEU A 63 2.28 -11.30 0.03
CA LEU A 63 2.83 -11.56 -1.31
C LEU A 63 2.24 -12.83 -1.94
N ASP A 64 2.02 -13.87 -1.17
CA ASP A 64 1.37 -15.11 -1.62
C ASP A 64 -0.08 -14.87 -2.07
N THR A 65 -0.80 -14.01 -1.36
CA THR A 65 -2.22 -13.75 -1.62
C THR A 65 -2.43 -12.61 -2.64
N LEU A 66 -1.44 -11.73 -2.80
CA LEU A 66 -1.51 -10.54 -3.64
C LEU A 66 -1.90 -10.83 -5.09
N PRO A 67 -1.36 -11.86 -5.80
CA PRO A 67 -1.75 -12.13 -7.18
C PRO A 67 -3.25 -12.42 -7.33
N LEU A 68 -3.81 -13.20 -6.40
CA LEU A 68 -5.25 -13.51 -6.38
C LEU A 68 -6.08 -12.25 -6.09
N MET A 69 -5.67 -11.45 -5.10
CA MET A 69 -6.35 -10.20 -4.75
C MET A 69 -6.36 -9.23 -5.95
N VAL A 70 -5.23 -9.04 -6.61
CA VAL A 70 -5.12 -8.20 -7.81
C VAL A 70 -6.01 -8.72 -8.93
N LEU A 71 -5.99 -10.03 -9.19
CA LEU A 71 -6.83 -10.65 -10.23
C LEU A 71 -8.32 -10.39 -9.95
N VAL A 72 -8.77 -10.57 -8.73
CA VAL A 72 -10.18 -10.37 -8.34
C VAL A 72 -10.56 -8.89 -8.51
N VAL A 73 -9.76 -7.97 -7.97
CA VAL A 73 -10.05 -6.53 -8.03
C VAL A 73 -10.04 -6.02 -9.47
N VAL A 74 -9.04 -6.39 -10.27
CA VAL A 74 -8.95 -6.01 -11.68
C VAL A 74 -10.13 -6.58 -12.49
N SER A 75 -10.45 -7.85 -12.30
CA SER A 75 -11.58 -8.49 -12.99
C SER A 75 -12.90 -7.81 -12.64
N LEU A 76 -13.14 -7.53 -11.36
CA LEU A 76 -14.33 -6.84 -10.90
C LEU A 76 -14.43 -5.43 -11.48
N THR A 77 -13.34 -4.67 -11.46
CA THR A 77 -13.26 -3.34 -12.06
C THR A 77 -13.59 -3.38 -13.55
N ILE A 78 -13.00 -4.32 -14.31
CA ILE A 78 -13.25 -4.48 -15.73
C ILE A 78 -14.72 -4.82 -15.99
N ILE A 79 -15.30 -5.75 -15.23
CA ILE A 79 -16.70 -6.16 -15.38
C ILE A 79 -17.63 -4.98 -15.10
N LEU A 80 -17.45 -4.30 -13.96
CA LEU A 80 -18.32 -3.19 -13.56
C LEU A 80 -18.24 -2.02 -14.56
N MET A 81 -17.03 -1.64 -14.98
CA MET A 81 -16.86 -0.57 -15.97
C MET A 81 -17.37 -0.99 -17.37
N PHE A 82 -17.22 -2.26 -17.74
CA PHE A 82 -17.79 -2.76 -19.00
C PHE A 82 -19.32 -2.68 -18.98
N LEU A 83 -19.95 -3.08 -17.88
CA LEU A 83 -21.40 -2.96 -17.71
C LEU A 83 -21.87 -1.50 -17.71
N ALA A 84 -21.09 -0.59 -17.15
CA ALA A 84 -21.42 0.83 -17.08
C ALA A 84 -21.25 1.55 -18.42
N PHE A 85 -20.23 1.21 -19.22
CA PHE A 85 -19.83 1.99 -20.40
C PHE A 85 -19.95 1.22 -21.72
N GLY A 86 -20.19 -0.10 -21.70
CA GLY A 86 -20.30 -0.93 -22.90
C GLY A 86 -19.01 -1.02 -23.73
N SER A 87 -17.85 -0.74 -23.11
CA SER A 87 -16.55 -0.71 -23.78
C SER A 87 -15.52 -1.51 -22.96
N LEU A 88 -14.71 -2.33 -23.63
CA LEU A 88 -13.59 -3.04 -22.99
C LEU A 88 -12.30 -2.20 -22.94
N VAL A 89 -12.17 -1.23 -23.82
CA VAL A 89 -10.96 -0.40 -23.93
C VAL A 89 -10.84 0.53 -22.73
N LEU A 90 -11.95 1.11 -22.28
CA LEU A 90 -11.96 2.04 -21.17
C LEU A 90 -11.50 1.39 -19.85
N PRO A 91 -12.05 0.23 -19.42
CA PRO A 91 -11.59 -0.45 -18.22
C PRO A 91 -10.11 -0.86 -18.26
N ILE A 92 -9.64 -1.37 -19.39
CA ILE A 92 -8.23 -1.77 -19.53
C ILE A 92 -7.31 -0.56 -19.34
N LYS A 93 -7.66 0.57 -19.97
CA LYS A 93 -6.92 1.82 -19.78
C LYS A 93 -6.94 2.26 -18.31
N ALA A 94 -8.11 2.22 -17.68
CA ALA A 94 -8.30 2.58 -16.28
C ALA A 94 -7.38 1.77 -15.36
N VAL A 95 -7.41 0.45 -15.48
CA VAL A 95 -6.56 -0.46 -14.69
C VAL A 95 -5.08 -0.16 -14.90
N LEU A 96 -4.64 0.09 -16.15
CA LEU A 96 -3.24 0.43 -16.42
C LEU A 96 -2.82 1.77 -15.81
N MET A 97 -3.67 2.78 -15.87
CA MET A 97 -3.40 4.09 -15.26
C MET A 97 -3.35 3.99 -13.74
N SER A 98 -4.34 3.32 -13.12
CA SER A 98 -4.33 3.07 -11.67
C SER A 98 -3.12 2.26 -11.21
N ALA A 99 -2.67 1.27 -11.99
CA ALA A 99 -1.47 0.50 -11.70
C ALA A 99 -0.20 1.38 -11.74
N LEU A 100 -0.10 2.29 -12.70
CA LEU A 100 1.02 3.25 -12.80
C LEU A 100 0.99 4.25 -11.64
N GLY A 101 -0.17 4.81 -11.31
CA GLY A 101 -0.35 5.72 -10.19
C GLY A 101 0.01 5.07 -8.86
N LEU A 102 -0.50 3.86 -8.62
CA LEU A 102 -0.18 3.07 -7.43
C LEU A 102 1.31 2.73 -7.36
N GLY A 103 1.90 2.25 -8.44
CA GLY A 103 3.33 1.95 -8.52
C GLY A 103 4.21 3.16 -8.23
N SER A 104 3.85 4.33 -8.76
CA SER A 104 4.54 5.59 -8.50
C SER A 104 4.41 6.02 -7.03
N THR A 105 3.22 5.89 -6.46
CA THR A 105 2.96 6.19 -5.05
C THR A 105 3.78 5.30 -4.12
N LEU A 106 3.79 3.98 -4.37
CA LEU A 106 4.59 3.04 -3.59
C LEU A 106 6.09 3.28 -3.77
N GLY A 107 6.52 3.67 -4.97
CA GLY A 107 7.90 4.08 -5.25
C GLY A 107 8.33 5.30 -4.41
N ILE A 108 7.48 6.32 -4.32
CA ILE A 108 7.72 7.50 -3.48
C ILE A 108 7.78 7.12 -2.00
N LEU A 109 6.85 6.29 -1.52
CA LEU A 109 6.85 5.83 -0.13
C LEU A 109 8.11 5.03 0.20
N THR A 110 8.55 4.15 -0.70
CA THR A 110 9.80 3.40 -0.56
C THR A 110 11.00 4.35 -0.50
N TRP A 111 11.05 5.33 -1.40
CA TRP A 111 12.13 6.31 -1.45
C TRP A 111 12.22 7.16 -0.18
N ILE A 112 11.09 7.57 0.38
CA ILE A 112 11.06 8.34 1.63
C ILE A 112 11.36 7.42 2.82
N PHE A 113 10.51 6.43 3.07
CA PHE A 113 10.45 5.75 4.37
C PHE A 113 11.39 4.55 4.49
N ILE A 114 11.65 3.82 3.41
CA ILE A 114 12.58 2.67 3.45
C ILE A 114 14.01 3.16 3.22
N ASN A 115 14.23 4.00 2.20
CA ASN A 115 15.56 4.53 1.90
C ASN A 115 15.97 5.69 2.84
N GLY A 116 15.01 6.28 3.57
CA GLY A 116 15.29 7.30 4.57
C GLY A 116 15.50 8.70 4.02
N ASN A 117 15.10 8.98 2.77
CA ASN A 117 15.24 10.31 2.20
C ASN A 117 14.29 11.30 2.90
N GLY A 118 14.86 12.30 3.57
CA GLY A 118 14.11 13.28 4.35
C GLY A 118 13.78 12.82 5.79
N ALA A 119 14.35 11.73 6.28
CA ALA A 119 14.08 11.20 7.62
C ALA A 119 14.33 12.22 8.74
N GLU A 120 15.40 13.01 8.64
CA GLU A 120 15.70 14.07 9.61
C GLU A 120 14.66 15.19 9.59
N LEU A 121 14.24 15.63 8.39
CA LEU A 121 13.24 16.68 8.22
C LEU A 121 11.86 16.27 8.72
N LEU A 122 11.49 15.03 8.46
CA LEU A 122 10.18 14.47 8.78
C LEU A 122 10.13 13.78 10.14
N ASN A 123 11.27 13.75 10.85
CA ASN A 123 11.42 13.15 12.18
C ASN A 123 10.85 11.74 12.26
N PHE A 124 11.47 10.79 11.53
CA PHE A 124 11.13 9.37 11.62
C PHE A 124 12.39 8.50 11.47
N THR A 125 12.31 7.25 11.94
CA THR A 125 13.36 6.25 11.72
C THR A 125 13.03 5.44 10.47
N PRO A 126 13.92 5.38 9.47
CA PRO A 126 13.70 4.58 8.26
C PRO A 126 13.53 3.09 8.60
N GLY A 127 12.58 2.46 7.91
CA GLY A 127 12.29 1.04 8.11
C GLY A 127 11.20 0.54 7.17
N PRO A 128 10.92 -0.77 7.19
CA PRO A 128 9.86 -1.35 6.38
C PRO A 128 8.50 -0.78 6.79
N ILE A 129 7.63 -0.62 5.79
CA ILE A 129 6.24 -0.20 6.03
C ILE A 129 5.48 -1.42 6.56
N MET A 130 4.75 -1.24 7.65
CA MET A 130 3.93 -2.31 8.24
C MET A 130 2.90 -2.83 7.23
N SER A 131 2.80 -4.15 7.06
CA SER A 131 1.93 -4.80 6.07
C SER A 131 0.47 -4.34 6.11
N PRO A 132 -0.20 -4.20 7.28
CA PRO A 132 -1.58 -3.71 7.32
C PRO A 132 -1.74 -2.30 6.79
N VAL A 133 -0.75 -1.43 7.04
CA VAL A 133 -0.76 -0.04 6.53
C VAL A 133 -0.53 -0.01 5.03
N LEU A 134 0.36 -0.86 4.53
CA LEU A 134 0.61 -0.99 3.09
C LEU A 134 -0.66 -1.41 2.35
N VAL A 135 -1.35 -2.46 2.83
CA VAL A 135 -2.63 -2.92 2.25
C VAL A 135 -3.67 -1.82 2.28
N LEU A 136 -3.77 -1.09 3.39
CA LEU A 136 -4.71 0.03 3.53
C LEU A 136 -4.42 1.13 2.50
N ILE A 137 -3.16 1.53 2.33
CA ILE A 137 -2.75 2.54 1.34
C ILE A 137 -3.10 2.06 -0.07
N ILE A 138 -2.75 0.81 -0.42
CA ILE A 138 -3.08 0.22 -1.73
C ILE A 138 -4.59 0.27 -1.98
N ALA A 139 -5.40 -0.17 -1.02
CA ALA A 139 -6.85 -0.21 -1.16
C ALA A 139 -7.46 1.19 -1.34
N ILE A 140 -7.03 2.17 -0.54
CA ILE A 140 -7.54 3.55 -0.60
C ILE A 140 -7.10 4.21 -1.92
N VAL A 141 -5.81 4.12 -2.28
CA VAL A 141 -5.28 4.76 -3.49
C VAL A 141 -5.94 4.18 -4.74
N TYR A 142 -6.02 2.85 -4.84
CA TYR A 142 -6.67 2.19 -5.97
C TYR A 142 -8.16 2.52 -6.07
N GLY A 143 -8.90 2.47 -4.94
CA GLY A 143 -10.32 2.80 -4.92
C GLY A 143 -10.59 4.25 -5.30
N LEU A 144 -9.81 5.17 -4.75
CA LEU A 144 -9.95 6.60 -5.01
C LEU A 144 -9.67 6.94 -6.49
N SER A 145 -8.59 6.42 -7.06
CA SER A 145 -8.23 6.58 -8.46
C SER A 145 -9.35 6.06 -9.38
N THR A 146 -9.83 4.84 -9.11
CA THR A 146 -10.91 4.23 -9.88
C THR A 146 -12.20 5.04 -9.81
N ASP A 147 -12.59 5.56 -8.64
CA ASP A 147 -13.82 6.34 -8.47
C ASP A 147 -13.78 7.65 -9.26
N TYR A 148 -12.66 8.35 -9.24
CA TYR A 148 -12.51 9.59 -10.02
C TYR A 148 -12.47 9.31 -11.53
N GLU A 149 -11.86 8.23 -11.95
CA GLU A 149 -11.81 7.86 -13.36
C GLU A 149 -13.19 7.47 -13.89
N VAL A 150 -13.98 6.70 -13.15
CA VAL A 150 -15.37 6.37 -13.49
C VAL A 150 -16.21 7.64 -13.62
N PHE A 151 -16.06 8.59 -12.69
CA PHE A 151 -16.78 9.85 -12.74
C PHE A 151 -16.42 10.71 -13.95
N LEU A 152 -15.14 10.78 -14.30
CA LEU A 152 -14.65 11.48 -15.49
C LEU A 152 -15.15 10.82 -16.79
N LEU A 153 -15.00 9.50 -16.88
CA LEU A 153 -15.40 8.73 -18.05
C LEU A 153 -16.91 8.78 -18.29
N SER A 154 -17.74 8.76 -17.23
CA SER A 154 -19.18 8.85 -17.37
C SER A 154 -19.63 10.14 -18.09
N ARG A 155 -18.98 11.26 -17.78
CA ARG A 155 -19.24 12.55 -18.43
C ARG A 155 -18.77 12.58 -19.90
N MET A 156 -17.64 11.94 -20.18
CA MET A 156 -17.15 11.80 -21.57
C MET A 156 -18.09 10.94 -22.41
N VAL A 157 -18.57 9.83 -21.86
CA VAL A 157 -19.53 8.93 -22.55
C VAL A 157 -20.87 9.62 -22.77
N GLU A 158 -21.38 10.36 -21.79
CA GLU A 158 -22.60 11.15 -21.88
C GLU A 158 -22.51 12.18 -23.03
N ALA A 159 -21.44 12.97 -23.07
CA ALA A 159 -21.20 13.93 -24.14
C ALA A 159 -21.12 13.25 -25.52
N ARG A 160 -20.49 12.07 -25.58
CA ARG A 160 -20.42 11.26 -26.81
C ARG A 160 -21.79 10.78 -27.26
N ALA A 161 -22.65 10.33 -26.36
CA ALA A 161 -24.01 9.90 -26.65
C ALA A 161 -24.89 11.05 -27.17
N GLN A 162 -24.57 12.29 -26.79
CA GLN A 162 -25.23 13.51 -27.27
C GLN A 162 -24.70 13.97 -28.66
N GLY A 163 -23.79 13.21 -29.27
CA GLY A 163 -23.28 13.48 -30.63
C GLY A 163 -21.99 14.27 -30.70
N ALA A 164 -21.34 14.55 -29.56
CA ALA A 164 -20.04 15.23 -29.53
C ALA A 164 -18.95 14.37 -30.20
N SER A 165 -17.97 15.00 -30.84
CA SER A 165 -16.78 14.33 -31.33
C SER A 165 -15.95 13.76 -30.13
N THR A 166 -15.03 12.84 -30.43
CA THR A 166 -14.17 12.28 -29.36
C THR A 166 -13.37 13.39 -28.62
N THR A 167 -12.80 14.33 -29.39
CA THR A 167 -12.05 15.47 -28.80
C THR A 167 -12.95 16.36 -27.96
N GLU A 168 -14.15 16.65 -28.41
CA GLU A 168 -15.11 17.48 -27.68
C GLU A 168 -15.62 16.76 -26.42
N SER A 169 -15.88 15.45 -26.47
CA SER A 169 -16.28 14.66 -25.32
C SER A 169 -15.21 14.68 -24.22
N ILE A 170 -13.93 14.55 -24.58
CA ILE A 170 -12.81 14.67 -23.64
C ILE A 170 -12.79 16.08 -23.03
N ARG A 171 -12.91 17.12 -23.86
CA ARG A 171 -12.89 18.51 -23.40
C ARG A 171 -14.03 18.81 -22.43
N VAL A 172 -15.24 18.38 -22.76
CA VAL A 172 -16.44 18.58 -21.91
C VAL A 172 -16.29 17.78 -20.62
N GLY A 173 -15.93 16.51 -20.68
CA GLY A 173 -15.71 15.67 -19.50
C GLY A 173 -14.69 16.29 -18.56
N THR A 174 -13.52 16.67 -19.08
CA THR A 174 -12.44 17.24 -18.26
C THR A 174 -12.82 18.62 -17.68
N SER A 175 -13.47 19.50 -18.45
CA SER A 175 -13.80 20.85 -18.00
C SER A 175 -14.85 20.89 -16.88
N HIS A 176 -15.85 19.99 -16.94
CA HIS A 176 -16.91 19.94 -15.93
C HIS A 176 -16.47 19.18 -14.66
N THR A 177 -15.74 18.09 -14.85
CA THR A 177 -15.38 17.17 -13.76
C THR A 177 -14.09 17.58 -13.08
N GLY A 178 -13.13 18.11 -13.85
CA GLY A 178 -11.79 18.45 -13.34
C GLY A 178 -11.82 19.42 -12.15
N ARG A 179 -12.69 20.43 -12.17
CA ARG A 179 -12.83 21.38 -11.05
C ARG A 179 -13.30 20.69 -9.77
N ILE A 180 -14.24 19.75 -9.90
CA ILE A 180 -14.79 19.03 -8.75
C ILE A 180 -13.75 18.05 -8.20
N ILE A 181 -13.08 17.30 -9.07
CA ILE A 181 -12.02 16.36 -8.71
C ILE A 181 -10.86 17.10 -8.03
N THR A 182 -10.38 18.20 -8.63
CA THR A 182 -9.30 19.00 -8.06
C THR A 182 -9.68 19.58 -6.69
N ALA A 183 -10.91 20.09 -6.53
CA ALA A 183 -11.37 20.61 -5.24
C ALA A 183 -11.43 19.49 -4.18
N ALA A 184 -11.95 18.32 -4.54
CA ALA A 184 -12.01 17.16 -3.65
C ALA A 184 -10.59 16.67 -3.28
N ALA A 185 -9.68 16.59 -4.26
CA ALA A 185 -8.29 16.22 -4.03
C ALA A 185 -7.59 17.19 -3.08
N LEU A 186 -7.76 18.51 -3.28
CA LEU A 186 -7.19 19.51 -2.38
C LEU A 186 -7.72 19.38 -0.94
N ILE A 187 -9.01 19.15 -0.77
CA ILE A 187 -9.60 18.92 0.56
C ILE A 187 -8.97 17.69 1.21
N LEU A 188 -8.86 16.58 0.46
CA LEU A 188 -8.26 15.35 0.95
C LEU A 188 -6.77 15.54 1.28
N ILE A 189 -6.01 16.25 0.46
CA ILE A 189 -4.60 16.58 0.74
C ILE A 189 -4.47 17.36 2.05
N VAL A 190 -5.33 18.34 2.29
CA VAL A 190 -5.31 19.12 3.54
C VAL A 190 -5.65 18.25 4.74
N VAL A 191 -6.72 17.44 4.63
CA VAL A 191 -7.18 16.56 5.73
C VAL A 191 -6.14 15.48 6.04
N THR A 192 -5.66 14.76 5.03
CA THR A 192 -4.66 13.70 5.21
C THR A 192 -3.28 14.29 5.53
N GLY A 193 -2.97 15.47 5.00
CA GLY A 193 -1.74 16.22 5.29
C GLY A 193 -1.58 16.57 6.77
N ALA A 194 -2.68 16.72 7.51
CA ALA A 194 -2.62 16.90 8.96
C ALA A 194 -1.94 15.72 9.67
N PHE A 195 -2.06 14.50 9.13
CA PHE A 195 -1.39 13.32 9.68
C PHE A 195 0.12 13.30 9.46
N ALA A 196 0.63 14.10 8.51
CA ALA A 196 2.07 14.23 8.27
C ALA A 196 2.82 14.81 9.49
N PHE A 197 2.12 15.56 10.34
CA PHE A 197 2.67 16.15 11.56
C PHE A 197 2.52 15.23 12.80
N SER A 198 1.96 14.04 12.64
CA SER A 198 1.82 13.07 13.73
C SER A 198 3.18 12.53 14.18
N GLU A 199 3.33 12.24 15.46
CA GLU A 199 4.50 11.52 15.98
C GLU A 199 4.49 10.03 15.57
N LEU A 200 3.31 9.49 15.23
CA LEU A 200 3.18 8.10 14.78
C LEU A 200 3.61 7.97 13.32
N VAL A 201 4.66 7.21 13.06
CA VAL A 201 5.19 6.97 11.71
C VAL A 201 4.14 6.36 10.79
N MET A 202 3.27 5.50 11.32
CA MET A 202 2.16 4.91 10.59
C MET A 202 1.22 5.97 9.97
N MET A 203 0.91 7.04 10.71
CA MET A 203 0.09 8.15 10.20
C MET A 203 0.80 8.93 9.11
N LYS A 204 2.13 9.06 9.20
CA LYS A 204 2.94 9.67 8.13
C LYS A 204 2.90 8.85 6.85
N TYR A 205 2.95 7.50 6.94
CA TYR A 205 2.81 6.64 5.75
C TYR A 205 1.50 6.92 5.01
N ILE A 206 0.39 6.99 5.74
CA ILE A 206 -0.93 7.28 5.16
C ILE A 206 -0.96 8.69 4.55
N ALA A 207 -0.46 9.70 5.26
CA ALA A 207 -0.44 11.07 4.79
C ALA A 207 0.34 11.21 3.48
N TYR A 208 1.59 10.78 3.46
CA TYR A 208 2.45 10.91 2.28
C TYR A 208 2.00 10.01 1.13
N GLY A 209 1.48 8.81 1.43
CA GLY A 209 0.89 7.93 0.43
C GLY A 209 -0.31 8.57 -0.26
N MET A 210 -1.24 9.13 0.52
CA MET A 210 -2.42 9.80 -0.02
C MET A 210 -2.07 11.08 -0.80
N ILE A 211 -1.17 11.90 -0.26
CA ILE A 211 -0.71 13.11 -0.96
C ILE A 211 -0.05 12.75 -2.29
N ALA A 212 0.86 11.78 -2.29
CA ALA A 212 1.53 11.33 -3.50
C ALA A 212 0.53 10.81 -4.54
N ALA A 213 -0.41 9.96 -4.12
CA ALA A 213 -1.45 9.44 -5.00
C ALA A 213 -2.28 10.55 -5.63
N LEU A 214 -2.83 11.47 -4.81
CA LEU A 214 -3.68 12.57 -5.27
C LEU A 214 -2.97 13.60 -6.16
N VAL A 215 -1.64 13.68 -6.08
CA VAL A 215 -0.84 14.58 -6.94
C VAL A 215 -0.48 13.90 -8.27
N ILE A 216 -0.35 12.57 -8.27
CA ILE A 216 -0.01 11.77 -9.45
C ILE A 216 -1.24 11.54 -10.34
N ASP A 217 -2.41 11.28 -9.75
CA ASP A 217 -3.69 11.12 -10.44
C ASP A 217 -4.18 12.45 -11.05
#